data_a5266486c4beb6918d07c4fbbd4259f1
#
_entry.id   a5266486c4beb6918d07c4fbbd4259f1
#
_cell.length_a   1.000
_cell.length_b   1.000
_cell.length_c   1.000
_cell.angle_alpha   90.00
_cell.angle_beta   90.00
_cell.angle_gamma   90.00
#
_symmetry.space_group_name_H-M   'P 1'
#
loop_
_entity.id
_entity.type
_entity.pdbx_description
1 polymer ?
#
loop_
_entity_poly.entity_id
_entity_poly.type
_entity_poly.pdbx_seq_one_letter_code
_entity_poly.pdbx_strand_id
1 'polypeptide(L)'
;MPQHPAPPTDLGGLVGAYEQTTRAVIDLGQTLSSRDFAKETECPGWTVKDQFSHIAGIEGWLDGATPPRLDLPELPYVKNEQGEFIELFVQERRSREGADIVGELEDILESRLSQLRDTTLTEDTAVRGPFGRTTAAKAIMLRASDIWVHEQDIRTAVGRPGDLDTPAAAVFVAAVIRVFPRVVARDAKVPVGHAVILDVTGPVAARAGARVVLDDNRRPFGEELFTGESHDEDTASAPTETTSIVLSTDALTRRAAGRRAVADLVFSVAGDRDVAHAVLDHLVVTH
;
A
#
# COMPACT_ATOMS: atom_id res chain seq x y z
N MET A 1 -1.77 -3.94 20.65
CA MET A 1 -2.48 -5.14 20.20
C MET A 1 -1.96 -5.46 18.81
N PRO A 2 -1.45 -6.64 18.55
CA PRO A 2 -0.93 -6.98 17.24
C PRO A 2 -2.05 -6.91 16.19
N GLN A 3 -1.63 -6.73 14.94
CA GLN A 3 -2.52 -6.78 13.79
C GLN A 3 -3.09 -8.20 13.61
N HIS A 4 -4.35 -8.30 13.16
CA HIS A 4 -4.99 -9.57 12.83
C HIS A 4 -5.85 -9.44 11.56
N PRO A 5 -5.66 -10.31 10.54
CA PRO A 5 -4.59 -11.29 10.45
C PRO A 5 -3.19 -10.66 10.45
N ALA A 6 -2.22 -11.40 10.98
CA ALA A 6 -0.84 -10.96 10.94
C ALA A 6 -0.28 -11.04 9.51
N PRO A 7 0.58 -10.09 9.10
CA PRO A 7 1.24 -10.19 7.80
C PRO A 7 2.23 -11.37 7.79
N PRO A 8 2.44 -12.01 6.63
CA PRO A 8 3.52 -12.96 6.48
C PRO A 8 4.88 -12.28 6.71
N THR A 9 5.80 -12.98 7.37
CA THR A 9 7.13 -12.46 7.72
C THR A 9 8.26 -13.18 7.00
N ASP A 10 8.05 -14.41 6.54
CA ASP A 10 9.01 -15.19 5.78
C ASP A 10 8.79 -15.07 4.27
N LEU A 11 9.83 -15.41 3.49
CA LEU A 11 9.81 -15.30 2.04
C LEU A 11 8.69 -16.12 1.41
N GLY A 12 8.44 -17.34 1.89
CA GLY A 12 7.41 -18.22 1.36
C GLY A 12 6.01 -17.64 1.52
N GLY A 13 5.71 -17.10 2.70
CA GLY A 13 4.45 -16.42 2.98
C GLY A 13 4.28 -15.14 2.16
N LEU A 14 5.36 -14.36 1.94
CA LEU A 14 5.32 -13.18 1.08
C LEU A 14 5.08 -13.56 -0.40
N VAL A 15 5.72 -14.62 -0.89
CA VAL A 15 5.47 -15.16 -2.25
C VAL A 15 4.03 -15.65 -2.36
N GLY A 16 3.50 -16.33 -1.34
CA GLY A 16 2.10 -16.75 -1.30
C GLY A 16 1.13 -15.55 -1.35
N ALA A 17 1.40 -14.49 -0.60
CA ALA A 17 0.60 -13.26 -0.63
C ALA A 17 0.62 -12.59 -2.02
N TYR A 18 1.80 -12.50 -2.63
CA TYR A 18 1.98 -11.98 -3.99
C TYR A 18 1.20 -12.82 -5.02
N GLU A 19 1.36 -14.14 -4.99
CA GLU A 19 0.64 -15.04 -5.90
C GLU A 19 -0.87 -14.92 -5.73
N GLN A 20 -1.37 -14.96 -4.50
CA GLN A 20 -2.79 -14.89 -4.20
C GLN A 20 -3.44 -13.62 -4.75
N THR A 21 -2.85 -12.44 -4.48
CA THR A 21 -3.43 -11.17 -4.94
C THR A 21 -3.31 -11.02 -6.46
N THR A 22 -2.20 -11.48 -7.08
CA THR A 22 -2.06 -11.42 -8.54
C THR A 22 -3.07 -12.34 -9.24
N ARG A 23 -3.31 -13.55 -8.72
CA ARG A 23 -4.36 -14.44 -9.24
C ARG A 23 -5.75 -13.84 -9.05
N ALA A 24 -6.03 -13.22 -7.91
CA ALA A 24 -7.31 -12.56 -7.67
C ALA A 24 -7.59 -11.43 -8.67
N VAL A 25 -6.55 -10.66 -9.04
CA VAL A 25 -6.62 -9.65 -10.11
C VAL A 25 -6.92 -10.31 -11.46
N ILE A 26 -6.19 -11.38 -11.83
CA ILE A 26 -6.40 -12.11 -13.08
C ILE A 26 -7.82 -12.69 -13.15
N ASP A 27 -8.25 -13.41 -12.13
CA ASP A 27 -9.58 -14.01 -12.04
C ASP A 27 -10.69 -12.96 -12.17
N LEU A 28 -10.51 -11.81 -11.51
CA LEU A 28 -11.43 -10.68 -11.66
C LEU A 28 -11.44 -10.19 -13.12
N GLY A 29 -10.26 -9.97 -13.70
CA GLY A 29 -10.08 -9.48 -15.07
C GLY A 29 -10.73 -10.38 -16.13
N GLN A 30 -10.63 -11.70 -15.99
CA GLN A 30 -11.25 -12.69 -16.90
C GLN A 30 -12.78 -12.61 -16.94
N THR A 31 -13.39 -12.00 -15.91
CA THR A 31 -14.86 -11.83 -15.85
C THR A 31 -15.35 -10.46 -16.29
N LEU A 32 -14.45 -9.52 -16.63
CA LEU A 32 -14.80 -8.15 -16.99
C LEU A 32 -15.18 -8.02 -18.47
N SER A 33 -16.18 -7.18 -18.73
CA SER A 33 -16.52 -6.75 -20.08
C SER A 33 -15.62 -5.59 -20.54
N SER A 34 -15.59 -5.32 -21.86
CA SER A 34 -14.89 -4.14 -22.40
C SER A 34 -15.39 -2.83 -21.78
N ARG A 35 -16.69 -2.78 -21.39
CA ARG A 35 -17.25 -1.63 -20.67
C ARG A 35 -16.69 -1.49 -19.26
N ASP A 36 -16.42 -2.61 -18.56
CA ASP A 36 -15.83 -2.58 -17.23
C ASP A 36 -14.37 -2.11 -17.28
N PHE A 37 -13.61 -2.56 -18.27
CA PHE A 37 -12.23 -2.10 -18.48
C PHE A 37 -12.13 -0.59 -18.75
N ALA A 38 -13.17 0.02 -19.30
CA ALA A 38 -13.21 1.47 -19.59
C ALA A 38 -13.65 2.33 -18.40
N LYS A 39 -14.04 1.74 -17.26
CA LYS A 39 -14.43 2.50 -16.08
C LYS A 39 -13.23 3.22 -15.47
N GLU A 40 -13.44 4.47 -15.07
CA GLU A 40 -12.46 5.22 -14.28
C GLU A 40 -12.32 4.62 -12.88
N THR A 41 -11.14 4.74 -12.32
CA THR A 41 -10.85 4.30 -10.94
C THR A 41 -10.58 5.50 -10.03
N GLU A 42 -10.41 5.27 -8.74
CA GLU A 42 -9.99 6.32 -7.80
C GLU A 42 -8.49 6.70 -7.97
N CYS A 43 -7.73 5.95 -8.79
CA CYS A 43 -6.38 6.33 -9.18
C CYS A 43 -6.47 7.38 -10.30
N PRO A 44 -6.03 8.64 -10.07
CA PRO A 44 -6.25 9.72 -11.03
C PRO A 44 -5.69 9.41 -12.41
N GLY A 45 -6.53 9.59 -13.44
CA GLY A 45 -6.18 9.41 -14.85
C GLY A 45 -6.10 7.96 -15.33
N TRP A 46 -6.43 6.98 -14.47
CA TRP A 46 -6.38 5.56 -14.79
C TRP A 46 -7.75 4.90 -14.79
N THR A 47 -8.03 4.20 -15.87
CA THR A 47 -9.16 3.27 -15.98
C THR A 47 -8.82 1.92 -15.35
N VAL A 48 -9.81 1.05 -15.23
CA VAL A 48 -9.60 -0.36 -14.84
C VAL A 48 -8.56 -1.03 -15.74
N LYS A 49 -8.59 -0.80 -17.05
CA LYS A 49 -7.60 -1.33 -17.99
C LYS A 49 -6.19 -0.81 -17.69
N ASP A 50 -6.05 0.45 -17.30
CA ASP A 50 -4.76 1.04 -16.98
C ASP A 50 -4.16 0.44 -15.69
N GLN A 51 -5.01 0.01 -14.73
CA GLN A 51 -4.56 -0.75 -13.55
C GLN A 51 -3.92 -2.09 -13.96
N PHE A 52 -4.58 -2.86 -14.83
CA PHE A 52 -4.00 -4.10 -15.37
C PHE A 52 -2.72 -3.84 -16.16
N SER A 53 -2.70 -2.77 -16.94
CA SER A 53 -1.54 -2.36 -17.75
C SER A 53 -0.32 -2.03 -16.87
N HIS A 54 -0.56 -1.35 -15.74
CA HIS A 54 0.46 -1.05 -14.75
C HIS A 54 1.01 -2.35 -14.14
N ILE A 55 0.14 -3.21 -13.63
CA ILE A 55 0.56 -4.46 -12.97
C ILE A 55 1.36 -5.32 -13.96
N ALA A 56 0.83 -5.61 -15.14
CA ALA A 56 1.49 -6.41 -16.17
C ALA A 56 2.83 -5.79 -16.61
N GLY A 57 2.86 -4.47 -16.79
CA GLY A 57 4.06 -3.76 -17.20
C GLY A 57 5.18 -3.83 -16.19
N ILE A 58 4.88 -3.58 -14.91
CA ILE A 58 5.89 -3.63 -13.84
C ILE A 58 6.36 -5.07 -13.58
N GLU A 59 5.42 -6.04 -13.54
CA GLU A 59 5.81 -7.45 -13.37
C GLU A 59 6.65 -7.95 -14.55
N GLY A 60 6.30 -7.61 -15.79
CA GLY A 60 7.10 -7.95 -16.97
C GLY A 60 8.49 -7.32 -16.94
N TRP A 61 8.62 -6.08 -16.51
CA TRP A 61 9.90 -5.43 -16.31
C TRP A 61 10.75 -6.10 -15.21
N LEU A 62 10.11 -6.49 -14.11
CA LEU A 62 10.80 -7.25 -13.05
C LEU A 62 11.17 -8.65 -13.48
N ASP A 63 10.43 -9.23 -14.42
CA ASP A 63 10.73 -10.53 -15.09
C ASP A 63 11.88 -10.43 -16.10
N GLY A 64 12.30 -9.23 -16.46
CA GLY A 64 13.46 -8.98 -17.35
C GLY A 64 13.11 -8.27 -18.64
N ALA A 65 11.85 -7.91 -18.89
CA ALA A 65 11.49 -7.13 -20.06
C ALA A 65 12.16 -5.75 -20.07
N THR A 66 12.39 -5.22 -21.27
CA THR A 66 12.93 -3.87 -21.45
C THR A 66 11.79 -2.85 -21.31
N PRO A 67 12.01 -1.74 -20.58
CA PRO A 67 11.01 -0.68 -20.49
C PRO A 67 10.66 -0.12 -21.88
N PRO A 68 9.40 0.23 -22.11
CA PRO A 68 8.96 0.84 -23.36
C PRO A 68 9.73 2.13 -23.67
N ARG A 69 9.95 2.40 -24.97
CA ARG A 69 10.56 3.65 -25.47
C ARG A 69 9.50 4.38 -26.29
N LEU A 70 8.80 5.28 -25.64
CA LEU A 70 7.78 6.12 -26.26
C LEU A 70 7.77 7.50 -25.61
N ASP A 71 7.28 8.48 -26.33
CA ASP A 71 7.06 9.82 -25.80
C ASP A 71 5.73 9.85 -25.08
N LEU A 72 5.74 10.32 -23.83
CA LEU A 72 4.51 10.51 -23.06
C LEU A 72 3.85 11.84 -23.43
N PRO A 73 2.52 11.88 -23.56
CA PRO A 73 1.80 13.15 -23.62
C PRO A 73 1.93 13.88 -22.26
N GLU A 74 1.57 15.16 -22.23
CA GLU A 74 1.47 15.87 -20.95
C GLU A 74 0.32 15.28 -20.12
N LEU A 75 0.64 14.78 -18.93
CA LEU A 75 -0.29 14.09 -18.04
C LEU A 75 -0.32 14.81 -16.68
N PRO A 76 -1.37 15.58 -16.38
CA PRO A 76 -1.43 16.40 -15.16
C PRO A 76 -1.35 15.63 -13.84
N TYR A 77 -1.68 14.33 -13.87
CA TYR A 77 -1.62 13.45 -12.69
C TYR A 77 -0.22 12.85 -12.46
N VAL A 78 0.67 12.86 -13.44
CA VAL A 78 2.06 12.42 -13.30
C VAL A 78 2.86 13.56 -12.66
N LYS A 79 3.54 13.27 -11.53
CA LYS A 79 4.15 14.31 -10.70
C LYS A 79 5.67 14.23 -10.60
N ASN A 80 6.28 13.12 -11.01
CA ASN A 80 7.71 12.87 -10.87
C ASN A 80 8.20 11.82 -11.87
N GLU A 81 9.52 11.67 -11.99
CA GLU A 81 10.19 10.72 -12.90
C GLU A 81 9.75 9.27 -12.69
N GLN A 82 9.42 8.88 -11.46
CA GLN A 82 8.92 7.54 -11.19
C GLN A 82 7.51 7.35 -11.79
N GLY A 83 6.65 8.34 -11.65
CA GLY A 83 5.33 8.33 -12.29
C GLY A 83 5.44 8.29 -13.82
N GLU A 84 6.39 9.05 -14.40
CA GLU A 84 6.69 8.97 -15.84
C GLU A 84 7.13 7.57 -16.26
N PHE A 85 8.05 6.96 -15.50
CA PHE A 85 8.50 5.60 -15.77
C PHE A 85 7.36 4.57 -15.73
N ILE A 86 6.48 4.66 -14.75
CA ILE A 86 5.31 3.79 -14.61
C ILE A 86 4.35 4.01 -15.78
N GLU A 87 4.12 5.25 -16.15
CA GLU A 87 3.18 5.60 -17.22
C GLU A 87 3.61 5.08 -18.60
N LEU A 88 4.91 4.85 -18.85
CA LEU A 88 5.38 4.21 -20.08
C LEU A 88 4.69 2.85 -20.30
N PHE A 89 4.59 2.03 -19.26
CA PHE A 89 3.97 0.70 -19.34
C PHE A 89 2.46 0.77 -19.53
N VAL A 90 1.81 1.76 -18.94
CA VAL A 90 0.38 2.01 -19.10
C VAL A 90 0.10 2.49 -20.52
N GLN A 91 0.84 3.48 -20.98
CA GLN A 91 0.66 4.08 -22.31
C GLN A 91 0.90 3.08 -23.45
N GLU A 92 1.89 2.19 -23.31
CA GLU A 92 2.15 1.11 -24.29
C GLU A 92 0.94 0.21 -24.51
N ARG A 93 0.11 0.02 -23.46
CA ARG A 93 -1.03 -0.89 -23.50
C ARG A 93 -2.38 -0.21 -23.74
N ARG A 94 -2.44 1.12 -23.83
CA ARG A 94 -3.72 1.85 -23.95
C ARG A 94 -4.53 1.50 -25.21
N SER A 95 -3.87 1.09 -26.31
CA SER A 95 -4.54 0.67 -27.54
C SER A 95 -4.96 -0.79 -27.57
N ARG A 96 -4.58 -1.58 -26.56
CA ARG A 96 -4.85 -3.03 -26.49
C ARG A 96 -6.20 -3.31 -25.82
N GLU A 97 -6.76 -4.47 -26.11
CA GLU A 97 -7.95 -4.96 -25.42
C GLU A 97 -7.60 -5.39 -23.99
N GLY A 98 -8.51 -5.14 -23.05
CA GLY A 98 -8.27 -5.47 -21.63
C GLY A 98 -8.05 -6.96 -21.39
N ALA A 99 -8.78 -7.82 -22.09
CA ALA A 99 -8.61 -9.27 -21.99
C ALA A 99 -7.21 -9.76 -22.43
N ASP A 100 -6.60 -9.11 -23.43
CA ASP A 100 -5.24 -9.45 -23.89
C ASP A 100 -4.19 -9.07 -22.82
N ILE A 101 -4.44 -7.97 -22.07
CA ILE A 101 -3.55 -7.54 -20.98
C ILE A 101 -3.67 -8.50 -19.78
N VAL A 102 -4.87 -8.99 -19.51
CA VAL A 102 -5.09 -10.01 -18.46
C VAL A 102 -4.36 -11.31 -18.81
N GLY A 103 -4.44 -11.77 -20.07
CA GLY A 103 -3.68 -12.94 -20.53
C GLY A 103 -2.18 -12.74 -20.44
N GLU A 104 -1.67 -11.56 -20.81
CA GLU A 104 -0.25 -11.20 -20.63
C GLU A 104 0.18 -11.28 -19.16
N LEU A 105 -0.65 -10.77 -18.24
CA LEU A 105 -0.35 -10.82 -16.80
C LEU A 105 -0.31 -12.26 -16.28
N GLU A 106 -1.19 -13.14 -16.78
CA GLU A 106 -1.21 -14.56 -16.41
C GLU A 106 0.10 -15.25 -16.83
N ASP A 107 0.55 -15.04 -18.07
CA ASP A 107 1.83 -15.58 -18.56
C ASP A 107 3.02 -15.06 -17.75
N ILE A 108 3.05 -13.76 -17.44
CA ILE A 108 4.09 -13.14 -16.63
C ILE A 108 4.09 -13.72 -15.21
N LEU A 109 2.92 -13.94 -14.59
CA LEU A 109 2.85 -14.50 -13.25
C LEU A 109 3.50 -15.88 -13.17
N GLU A 110 3.27 -16.77 -14.14
CA GLU A 110 3.88 -18.11 -14.15
C GLU A 110 5.41 -18.02 -14.25
N SER A 111 5.94 -17.13 -15.08
CA SER A 111 7.38 -16.88 -15.19
C SER A 111 7.95 -16.34 -13.86
N ARG A 112 7.30 -15.33 -13.28
CA ARG A 112 7.72 -14.74 -12.00
C ARG A 112 7.70 -15.76 -10.87
N LEU A 113 6.66 -16.60 -10.77
CA LEU A 113 6.57 -17.63 -9.75
C LEU A 113 7.67 -18.69 -9.91
N SER A 114 8.05 -19.04 -11.14
CA SER A 114 9.19 -19.92 -11.39
C SER A 114 10.49 -19.35 -10.79
N GLN A 115 10.73 -18.04 -10.92
CA GLN A 115 11.90 -17.38 -10.35
C GLN A 115 11.80 -17.26 -8.82
N LEU A 116 10.64 -16.88 -8.30
CA LEU A 116 10.43 -16.65 -6.86
C LEU A 116 10.43 -17.94 -6.02
N ARG A 117 10.20 -19.08 -6.66
CA ARG A 117 10.23 -20.42 -6.04
C ARG A 117 11.59 -21.10 -6.20
N ASP A 118 12.59 -20.44 -6.78
CA ASP A 118 13.95 -20.96 -6.83
C ASP A 118 14.46 -21.19 -5.39
N THR A 119 14.89 -22.41 -5.13
CA THR A 119 15.35 -22.82 -3.80
C THR A 119 16.64 -22.13 -3.35
N THR A 120 17.34 -21.45 -4.24
CA THR A 120 18.52 -20.64 -3.94
C THR A 120 18.16 -19.22 -3.51
N LEU A 121 16.91 -18.79 -3.71
CA LEU A 121 16.44 -17.47 -3.31
C LEU A 121 16.23 -17.44 -1.80
N THR A 122 16.86 -16.48 -1.13
CA THR A 122 16.70 -16.20 0.30
C THR A 122 16.08 -14.82 0.51
N GLU A 123 15.60 -14.54 1.72
CA GLU A 123 15.03 -13.24 2.08
C GLU A 123 15.96 -12.07 1.74
N ASP A 124 17.27 -12.24 1.99
CA ASP A 124 18.31 -11.23 1.81
C ASP A 124 18.91 -11.21 0.39
N THR A 125 18.53 -12.14 -0.48
CA THR A 125 19.04 -12.16 -1.86
C THR A 125 18.78 -10.82 -2.54
N ALA A 126 19.83 -10.21 -3.08
CA ALA A 126 19.75 -8.92 -3.76
C ALA A 126 19.10 -9.09 -5.15
N VAL A 127 17.92 -8.54 -5.33
CA VAL A 127 17.13 -8.58 -6.57
C VAL A 127 16.83 -7.19 -7.11
N ARG A 128 16.33 -7.11 -8.34
CA ARG A 128 15.68 -5.91 -8.85
C ARG A 128 14.35 -5.73 -8.16
N GLY A 129 14.12 -4.58 -7.55
CA GLY A 129 12.83 -4.17 -7.03
C GLY A 129 12.24 -3.01 -7.82
N PRO A 130 11.01 -2.59 -7.52
CA PRO A 130 10.32 -1.52 -8.25
C PRO A 130 11.03 -0.15 -8.15
N PHE A 131 11.85 0.05 -7.13
CA PHE A 131 12.59 1.29 -6.86
C PHE A 131 14.12 1.10 -6.89
N GLY A 132 14.61 0.11 -7.63
CA GLY A 132 16.03 -0.23 -7.68
C GLY A 132 16.37 -1.54 -6.97
N ARG A 133 17.66 -1.80 -6.74
CA ARG A 133 18.09 -3.03 -6.05
C ARG A 133 17.69 -3.05 -4.59
N THR A 134 17.14 -4.18 -4.15
CA THR A 134 16.71 -4.40 -2.77
C THR A 134 16.77 -5.89 -2.44
N THR A 135 16.39 -6.31 -1.23
CA THR A 135 16.25 -7.72 -0.85
C THR A 135 15.01 -8.35 -1.48
N ALA A 136 15.04 -9.67 -1.70
CA ALA A 136 13.91 -10.41 -2.27
C ALA A 136 12.64 -10.24 -1.41
N ALA A 137 12.75 -10.40 -0.09
CA ALA A 137 11.62 -10.21 0.82
C ALA A 137 11.00 -8.81 0.66
N LYS A 138 11.81 -7.76 0.64
CA LYS A 138 11.31 -6.38 0.48
C LYS A 138 10.71 -6.13 -0.91
N ALA A 139 11.31 -6.67 -1.98
CA ALA A 139 10.77 -6.53 -3.32
C ALA A 139 9.37 -7.16 -3.43
N ILE A 140 9.21 -8.40 -2.92
CA ILE A 140 7.95 -9.14 -2.98
C ILE A 140 6.89 -8.48 -2.09
N MET A 141 7.27 -8.05 -0.89
CA MET A 141 6.38 -7.30 0.02
C MET A 141 5.82 -6.05 -0.66
N LEU A 142 6.68 -5.27 -1.33
CA LEU A 142 6.26 -4.07 -2.06
C LEU A 142 5.31 -4.42 -3.21
N ARG A 143 5.61 -5.49 -3.97
CA ARG A 143 4.76 -5.90 -5.08
C ARG A 143 3.41 -6.43 -4.61
N ALA A 144 3.38 -7.28 -3.59
CA ALA A 144 2.12 -7.78 -3.03
C ALA A 144 1.22 -6.63 -2.53
N SER A 145 1.80 -5.64 -1.85
CA SER A 145 1.07 -4.45 -1.40
C SER A 145 0.53 -3.61 -2.55
N ASP A 146 1.37 -3.35 -3.55
CA ASP A 146 1.02 -2.52 -4.69
C ASP A 146 -0.08 -3.16 -5.55
N ILE A 147 0.09 -4.43 -5.92
CA ILE A 147 -0.91 -5.18 -6.69
C ILE A 147 -2.25 -5.24 -5.93
N TRP A 148 -2.21 -5.47 -4.61
CA TRP A 148 -3.43 -5.50 -3.81
C TRP A 148 -4.14 -4.13 -3.76
N VAL A 149 -3.42 -3.02 -3.67
CA VAL A 149 -4.02 -1.67 -3.73
C VAL A 149 -4.71 -1.47 -5.08
N HIS A 150 -4.07 -1.84 -6.18
CA HIS A 150 -4.67 -1.74 -7.51
C HIS A 150 -5.83 -2.73 -7.70
N GLU A 151 -5.79 -3.90 -7.08
CA GLU A 151 -6.95 -4.80 -7.01
C GLU A 151 -8.15 -4.10 -6.35
N GLN A 152 -7.93 -3.40 -5.23
CA GLN A 152 -8.99 -2.65 -4.57
C GLN A 152 -9.51 -1.49 -5.43
N ASP A 153 -8.65 -0.80 -6.20
CA ASP A 153 -9.07 0.21 -7.15
C ASP A 153 -10.01 -0.38 -8.23
N ILE A 154 -9.64 -1.54 -8.80
CA ILE A 154 -10.45 -2.27 -9.78
C ILE A 154 -11.79 -2.68 -9.15
N ARG A 155 -11.77 -3.35 -7.99
CA ARG A 155 -12.97 -3.83 -7.29
C ARG A 155 -13.96 -2.72 -7.00
N THR A 156 -13.47 -1.56 -6.56
CA THR A 156 -14.30 -0.39 -6.32
C THR A 156 -14.95 0.12 -7.61
N ALA A 157 -14.18 0.28 -8.68
CA ALA A 157 -14.69 0.77 -9.96
C ALA A 157 -15.75 -0.14 -10.60
N VAL A 158 -15.58 -1.46 -10.41
CA VAL A 158 -16.55 -2.43 -10.97
C VAL A 158 -17.67 -2.81 -9.99
N GLY A 159 -17.64 -2.33 -8.74
CA GLY A 159 -18.67 -2.61 -7.73
C GLY A 159 -18.64 -4.05 -7.20
N ARG A 160 -17.46 -4.64 -7.12
CA ARG A 160 -17.24 -6.03 -6.63
C ARG A 160 -16.29 -6.05 -5.43
N PRO A 161 -16.72 -5.58 -4.24
CA PRO A 161 -15.86 -5.55 -3.05
C PRO A 161 -15.43 -6.96 -2.63
N GLY A 162 -14.23 -7.07 -2.06
CA GLY A 162 -13.66 -8.34 -1.58
C GLY A 162 -12.18 -8.21 -1.23
N ASP A 163 -11.61 -9.30 -0.73
CA ASP A 163 -10.17 -9.48 -0.48
C ASP A 163 -9.51 -8.45 0.46
N LEU A 164 -10.33 -7.89 1.37
CA LEU A 164 -9.87 -6.93 2.39
C LEU A 164 -9.22 -7.61 3.62
N ASP A 165 -9.20 -8.94 3.69
CA ASP A 165 -8.65 -9.76 4.79
C ASP A 165 -7.52 -10.70 4.34
N THR A 166 -7.00 -10.49 3.13
CA THR A 166 -5.94 -11.31 2.56
C THR A 166 -4.56 -11.03 3.21
N PRO A 167 -3.59 -11.94 3.05
CA PRO A 167 -2.21 -11.67 3.47
C PRO A 167 -1.62 -10.41 2.86
N ALA A 168 -1.94 -10.06 1.62
CA ALA A 168 -1.49 -8.81 0.98
C ALA A 168 -2.12 -7.57 1.64
N ALA A 169 -3.42 -7.63 2.01
CA ALA A 169 -4.06 -6.59 2.82
C ALA A 169 -3.34 -6.39 4.16
N ALA A 170 -2.99 -7.50 4.83
CA ALA A 170 -2.26 -7.46 6.09
C ALA A 170 -0.86 -6.84 5.92
N VAL A 171 -0.15 -7.14 4.84
CA VAL A 171 1.16 -6.53 4.51
C VAL A 171 1.01 -5.02 4.30
N PHE A 172 -0.01 -4.57 3.58
CA PHE A 172 -0.26 -3.14 3.37
C PHE A 172 -0.56 -2.41 4.68
N VAL A 173 -1.48 -2.93 5.50
CA VAL A 173 -1.81 -2.34 6.81
C VAL A 173 -0.57 -2.27 7.71
N ALA A 174 0.27 -3.31 7.74
CA ALA A 174 1.53 -3.30 8.48
C ALA A 174 2.50 -2.22 7.98
N ALA A 175 2.55 -1.96 6.68
CA ALA A 175 3.37 -0.88 6.12
C ALA A 175 2.88 0.50 6.58
N VAL A 176 1.56 0.72 6.65
CA VAL A 176 0.97 1.95 7.19
C VAL A 176 1.30 2.13 8.68
N ILE A 177 1.12 1.07 9.48
CA ILE A 177 1.43 1.10 10.92
C ILE A 177 2.90 1.45 11.16
N ARG A 178 3.81 0.88 10.39
CA ARG A 178 5.27 1.13 10.53
C ARG A 178 5.65 2.59 10.33
N VAL A 179 4.98 3.31 9.43
CA VAL A 179 5.28 4.73 9.19
C VAL A 179 4.52 5.67 10.12
N PHE A 180 3.49 5.18 10.80
CA PHE A 180 2.57 5.97 11.61
C PHE A 180 3.28 6.84 12.66
N PRO A 181 4.27 6.37 13.44
CA PRO A 181 4.98 7.20 14.43
C PRO A 181 5.69 8.39 13.78
N ARG A 182 6.31 8.18 12.61
CA ARG A 182 6.94 9.25 11.85
C ARG A 182 5.91 10.27 11.35
N VAL A 183 4.79 9.78 10.80
CA VAL A 183 3.70 10.65 10.32
C VAL A 183 3.19 11.53 11.45
N VAL A 184 2.92 10.95 12.62
CA VAL A 184 2.45 11.70 13.80
C VAL A 184 3.43 12.79 14.20
N ALA A 185 4.71 12.45 14.39
CA ALA A 185 5.67 13.36 14.99
C ALA A 185 6.26 14.38 14.00
N ARG A 186 6.50 13.98 12.75
CA ARG A 186 7.26 14.78 11.78
C ARG A 186 6.42 15.39 10.69
N ASP A 187 5.52 14.59 10.10
CA ASP A 187 4.79 15.02 8.92
C ASP A 187 3.56 15.84 9.35
N ALA A 188 2.76 15.34 10.28
CA ALA A 188 1.60 16.02 10.87
C ALA A 188 1.98 17.03 11.97
N LYS A 189 3.21 16.97 12.49
CA LYS A 189 3.74 17.88 13.51
C LYS A 189 2.87 17.97 14.76
N VAL A 190 2.37 16.84 15.22
CA VAL A 190 1.57 16.77 16.45
C VAL A 190 2.40 17.29 17.64
N PRO A 191 1.82 18.06 18.58
CA PRO A 191 2.55 18.64 19.69
C PRO A 191 3.27 17.64 20.58
N VAL A 192 4.42 18.01 21.14
CA VAL A 192 5.17 17.20 22.10
C VAL A 192 4.31 16.90 23.32
N GLY A 193 4.31 15.65 23.76
CA GLY A 193 3.49 15.14 24.87
C GLY A 193 2.11 14.61 24.44
N HIS A 194 1.65 14.92 23.23
CA HIS A 194 0.39 14.41 22.70
C HIS A 194 0.58 12.98 22.17
N ALA A 195 -0.43 12.11 22.41
CA ALA A 195 -0.50 10.75 21.87
C ALA A 195 -1.60 10.67 20.81
N VAL A 196 -1.30 9.94 19.73
CA VAL A 196 -2.32 9.60 18.72
C VAL A 196 -2.44 8.09 18.63
N ILE A 197 -3.68 7.60 18.67
CA ILE A 197 -4.03 6.19 18.53
C ILE A 197 -4.79 6.01 17.23
N LEU A 198 -4.40 5.01 16.46
CA LEU A 198 -5.07 4.57 15.24
C LEU A 198 -5.66 3.18 15.48
N ASP A 199 -6.98 3.08 15.45
CA ASP A 199 -7.72 1.83 15.55
C ASP A 199 -8.31 1.49 14.17
N VAL A 200 -7.83 0.39 13.57
CA VAL A 200 -8.37 -0.17 12.33
C VAL A 200 -9.33 -1.29 12.69
N THR A 201 -10.61 -1.11 12.36
CA THR A 201 -11.69 -1.99 12.85
C THR A 201 -11.88 -3.28 12.06
N GLY A 202 -11.14 -3.45 10.95
CA GLY A 202 -11.20 -4.67 10.15
C GLY A 202 -11.76 -4.47 8.72
N PRO A 203 -11.72 -5.53 7.86
CA PRO A 203 -11.37 -6.94 8.21
C PRO A 203 -9.94 -7.19 8.71
N VAL A 204 -8.91 -6.43 8.25
CA VAL A 204 -7.60 -6.43 8.91
C VAL A 204 -7.68 -5.49 10.10
N ALA A 205 -7.94 -6.05 11.28
CA ALA A 205 -7.97 -5.28 12.52
C ALA A 205 -6.55 -4.97 12.99
N ALA A 206 -6.29 -3.73 13.37
CA ALA A 206 -4.99 -3.33 13.86
C ALA A 206 -5.10 -2.13 14.81
N ARG A 207 -4.12 -2.00 15.69
CA ARG A 207 -4.00 -0.84 16.56
C ARG A 207 -2.56 -0.37 16.60
N ALA A 208 -2.35 0.90 16.31
CA ALA A 208 -1.10 1.60 16.46
C ALA A 208 -1.26 2.80 17.39
N GLY A 209 -0.18 3.22 18.00
CA GLY A 209 -0.15 4.44 18.79
C GLY A 209 1.23 5.06 18.74
N ALA A 210 1.29 6.37 18.78
CA ALA A 210 2.52 7.11 18.87
C ALA A 210 2.36 8.30 19.82
N ARG A 211 3.30 8.46 20.73
CA ARG A 211 3.44 9.66 21.56
C ARG A 211 4.58 10.50 21.01
N VAL A 212 4.36 11.79 20.84
CA VAL A 212 5.42 12.70 20.40
C VAL A 212 6.31 13.06 21.57
N VAL A 213 7.58 12.70 21.46
CA VAL A 213 8.62 13.03 22.45
C VAL A 213 9.80 13.70 21.75
N LEU A 214 10.75 14.23 22.51
CA LEU A 214 11.98 14.79 21.97
C LEU A 214 13.11 13.76 22.10
N ASP A 215 13.85 13.55 21.01
CA ASP A 215 15.10 12.79 21.04
C ASP A 215 16.23 13.56 21.77
N ASP A 216 17.39 12.93 21.93
CA ASP A 216 18.58 13.53 22.58
C ASP A 216 19.04 14.84 21.88
N ASN A 217 18.70 15.03 20.62
CA ASN A 217 18.99 16.23 19.85
C ASN A 217 17.82 17.25 19.88
N ARG A 218 16.84 17.05 20.75
CA ARG A 218 15.62 17.84 20.88
C ARG A 218 14.76 17.90 19.59
N ARG A 219 14.77 16.83 18.80
CA ARG A 219 13.95 16.71 17.61
C ARG A 219 12.71 15.88 17.93
N PRO A 220 11.51 16.27 17.46
CA PRO A 220 10.31 15.47 17.64
C PRO A 220 10.44 14.10 16.97
N PHE A 221 10.12 13.04 17.71
CA PHE A 221 9.93 11.70 17.15
C PHE A 221 8.72 11.03 17.80
N GLY A 222 8.12 10.06 17.09
CA GLY A 222 7.00 9.28 17.58
C GLY A 222 7.50 8.06 18.33
N GLU A 223 7.35 8.07 19.64
CA GLU A 223 7.56 6.89 20.47
C GLU A 223 6.38 5.95 20.29
N GLU A 224 6.65 4.70 19.88
CA GLU A 224 5.61 3.72 19.64
C GLU A 224 4.94 3.29 20.95
N LEU A 225 3.61 3.22 20.92
CA LEU A 225 2.80 2.68 21.99
C LEU A 225 2.35 1.26 21.63
N PHE A 226 2.02 0.45 22.64
CA PHE A 226 1.52 -0.93 22.48
C PHE A 226 2.53 -1.93 21.92
N THR A 227 3.82 -1.69 22.11
CA THR A 227 4.92 -2.60 21.68
C THR A 227 4.94 -3.92 22.45
N GLY A 228 4.29 -4.00 23.60
CA GLY A 228 4.34 -5.15 24.50
C GLY A 228 5.58 -5.17 25.41
N GLU A 229 6.50 -4.24 25.23
CA GLU A 229 7.61 -4.03 26.16
C GLU A 229 7.09 -3.25 27.38
N SER A 230 7.43 -3.70 28.58
CA SER A 230 7.20 -2.93 29.80
C SER A 230 8.20 -1.77 29.81
N HIS A 231 7.73 -0.57 29.50
CA HIS A 231 8.51 0.62 29.86
C HIS A 231 8.55 0.70 31.39
N ASP A 232 9.74 0.90 31.95
CA ASP A 232 9.88 1.18 33.38
C ASP A 232 8.93 2.31 33.76
N GLU A 233 7.99 2.02 34.65
CA GLU A 233 6.90 2.94 35.06
C GLU A 233 7.43 4.29 35.59
N ASP A 234 8.71 4.37 35.96
CA ASP A 234 9.31 5.55 36.60
C ASP A 234 9.76 6.67 35.65
N THR A 235 9.75 6.48 34.31
CA THR A 235 10.27 7.50 33.38
C THR A 235 9.28 8.01 32.34
N ALA A 236 8.18 7.34 32.12
CA ALA A 236 7.19 7.74 31.11
C ALA A 236 6.11 8.63 31.73
N SER A 237 6.24 9.96 31.60
CA SER A 237 5.10 10.88 31.84
C SER A 237 3.89 10.43 31.04
N ALA A 238 2.70 10.38 31.65
CA ALA A 238 1.46 10.17 30.91
C ALA A 238 1.32 11.19 29.77
N PRO A 239 0.71 10.86 28.63
CA PRO A 239 0.47 11.84 27.58
C PRO A 239 -0.38 12.98 28.14
N THR A 240 -0.05 14.21 27.73
CA THR A 240 -0.82 15.39 28.15
C THR A 240 -2.22 15.39 27.53
N GLU A 241 -2.31 14.88 26.31
CA GLU A 241 -3.55 14.77 25.55
C GLU A 241 -3.50 13.50 24.69
N THR A 242 -4.66 12.95 24.36
CA THR A 242 -4.77 11.76 23.51
C THR A 242 -5.86 11.97 22.47
N THR A 243 -5.52 11.70 21.21
CA THR A 243 -6.47 11.67 20.10
C THR A 243 -6.55 10.25 19.54
N SER A 244 -7.75 9.69 19.47
CA SER A 244 -7.99 8.38 18.86
C SER A 244 -8.75 8.53 17.55
N ILE A 245 -8.26 7.85 16.52
CA ILE A 245 -8.82 7.79 15.17
C ILE A 245 -9.28 6.35 14.94
N VAL A 246 -10.54 6.16 14.56
CA VAL A 246 -11.11 4.84 14.29
C VAL A 246 -11.66 4.81 12.87
N LEU A 247 -11.19 3.86 12.06
CA LEU A 247 -11.63 3.69 10.67
C LEU A 247 -11.54 2.21 10.24
N SER A 248 -12.20 1.87 9.14
CA SER A 248 -12.13 0.52 8.56
C SER A 248 -10.83 0.29 7.77
N THR A 249 -10.52 -0.96 7.47
CA THR A 249 -9.43 -1.33 6.54
C THR A 249 -9.60 -0.64 5.18
N ASP A 250 -10.83 -0.61 4.63
CA ASP A 250 -11.09 0.08 3.35
C ASP A 250 -10.78 1.58 3.45
N ALA A 251 -11.29 2.27 4.46
CA ALA A 251 -11.05 3.70 4.65
C ALA A 251 -9.54 4.01 4.82
N LEU A 252 -8.83 3.18 5.61
CA LEU A 252 -7.38 3.27 5.76
C LEU A 252 -6.67 3.10 4.41
N THR A 253 -7.04 2.08 3.65
CA THR A 253 -6.44 1.79 2.34
C THR A 253 -6.63 2.95 1.38
N ARG A 254 -7.86 3.46 1.26
CA ARG A 254 -8.17 4.60 0.37
C ARG A 254 -7.38 5.84 0.74
N ARG A 255 -7.20 6.10 2.03
CA ARG A 255 -6.39 7.23 2.50
C ARG A 255 -4.91 6.99 2.28
N ALA A 256 -4.40 5.86 2.74
CA ALA A 256 -2.98 5.56 2.70
C ALA A 256 -2.44 5.34 1.26
N ALA A 257 -3.28 4.92 0.34
CA ALA A 257 -2.98 4.85 -1.08
C ALA A 257 -3.20 6.18 -1.84
N GLY A 258 -3.56 7.27 -1.14
CA GLY A 258 -3.76 8.58 -1.77
C GLY A 258 -5.00 8.69 -2.65
N ARG A 259 -5.98 7.77 -2.52
CA ARG A 259 -7.18 7.72 -3.37
C ARG A 259 -8.27 8.69 -2.92
N ARG A 260 -8.41 8.89 -1.61
CA ARG A 260 -9.44 9.78 -1.05
C ARG A 260 -8.85 10.86 -0.16
N ALA A 261 -9.39 12.07 -0.28
CA ALA A 261 -9.14 13.13 0.68
C ALA A 261 -9.77 12.78 2.04
N VAL A 262 -9.27 13.37 3.13
CA VAL A 262 -9.81 13.11 4.48
C VAL A 262 -11.30 13.46 4.58
N ALA A 263 -11.76 14.49 3.84
CA ALA A 263 -13.16 14.90 3.79
C ALA A 263 -14.11 13.84 3.22
N ASP A 264 -13.57 12.90 2.42
CA ASP A 264 -14.35 11.85 1.75
C ASP A 264 -14.25 10.49 2.48
N LEU A 265 -13.61 10.48 3.66
CA LEU A 265 -13.44 9.26 4.45
C LEU A 265 -14.52 9.13 5.52
N VAL A 266 -14.86 7.89 5.83
CA VAL A 266 -15.69 7.55 7.00
C VAL A 266 -14.77 7.13 8.14
N PHE A 267 -14.70 7.95 9.17
CA PHE A 267 -13.93 7.68 10.39
C PHE A 267 -14.56 8.37 11.60
N SER A 268 -14.14 7.99 12.79
CA SER A 268 -14.53 8.67 14.04
C SER A 268 -13.31 9.10 14.83
N VAL A 269 -13.48 10.18 15.61
CA VAL A 269 -12.43 10.79 16.41
C VAL A 269 -12.90 10.95 17.85
N ALA A 270 -12.06 10.56 18.79
CA ALA A 270 -12.16 10.95 20.19
C ALA A 270 -10.91 11.77 20.54
N GLY A 271 -11.10 13.00 21.02
CA GLY A 271 -10.02 13.97 21.27
C GLY A 271 -9.98 15.10 20.26
N ASP A 272 -8.80 15.57 19.91
CA ASP A 272 -8.59 16.71 19.02
C ASP A 272 -8.83 16.34 17.55
N ARG A 273 -9.83 16.99 16.93
CA ARG A 273 -10.17 16.76 15.52
C ARG A 273 -9.14 17.32 14.54
N ASP A 274 -8.51 18.43 14.88
CA ASP A 274 -7.52 19.07 13.99
C ASP A 274 -6.25 18.21 13.94
N VAL A 275 -5.86 17.64 15.08
CA VAL A 275 -4.78 16.63 15.14
C VAL A 275 -5.12 15.41 14.30
N ALA A 276 -6.35 14.87 14.43
CA ALA A 276 -6.76 13.71 13.66
C ALA A 276 -6.74 13.98 12.14
N HIS A 277 -7.25 15.13 11.71
CA HIS A 277 -7.22 15.55 10.31
C HIS A 277 -5.79 15.73 9.82
N ALA A 278 -4.92 16.41 10.56
CA ALA A 278 -3.51 16.59 10.19
C ALA A 278 -2.77 15.26 10.04
N VAL A 279 -3.02 14.30 10.93
CA VAL A 279 -2.43 12.96 10.84
C VAL A 279 -2.93 12.23 9.60
N LEU A 280 -4.24 12.21 9.37
CA LEU A 280 -4.81 11.54 8.20
C LEU A 280 -4.35 12.20 6.89
N ASP A 281 -4.24 13.53 6.82
CA ASP A 281 -3.77 14.24 5.63
C ASP A 281 -2.34 13.88 5.21
N HIS A 282 -1.51 13.48 6.16
CA HIS A 282 -0.13 13.04 5.90
C HIS A 282 0.02 11.51 5.84
N LEU A 283 -1.05 10.75 6.10
CA LEU A 283 -1.01 9.29 6.08
C LEU A 283 -1.15 8.76 4.65
N VAL A 284 -0.13 9.02 3.82
CA VAL A 284 -0.02 8.51 2.45
C VAL A 284 1.29 7.74 2.33
N VAL A 285 1.23 6.47 1.94
CA VAL A 285 2.38 5.56 1.86
C VAL A 285 2.70 5.10 0.43
N THR A 286 1.77 5.28 -0.50
CA THR A 286 1.95 5.08 -1.95
C THR A 286 1.54 6.36 -2.69
N HIS A 287 2.20 6.64 -3.79
CA HIS A 287 1.97 7.85 -4.59
C HIS A 287 1.57 7.48 -6.01
#